data_5af57251a8047aa735c6a90e66a5290d
#
_entry.id   5af57251a8047aa735c6a90e66a5290d
#
_cell.length_a   1.000
_cell.length_b   1.000
_cell.length_c   1.000
_cell.angle_alpha   90.00
_cell.angle_beta   90.00
_cell.angle_gamma   90.00
#
_symmetry.space_group_name_H-M   'P 1'
#
loop_
_entity.id
_entity.type
_entity.pdbx_description
1 polymer ?
#
loop_
_entity_poly.entity_id
_entity_poly.type
_entity_poly.pdbx_seq_one_letter_code
_entity_poly.pdbx_strand_id
1 'polypeptide(L)'
;MTNDKENITISNNQVIKKIDNFEALENQYIKIKELLGKTLEVNIINTKEFDRDELKDLFLSKKIYRVDSKIIISDTHLKQLVEIVGFMPDEFSVKDFKDKSNLSRKYAIPYLELLDKIGVTQKIDKAGSRKKL
;
A
#
# COMPACT_ATOMS: atom_id res chain seq x y z
N MET A 1 -14.84 31.98 3.62
CA MET A 1 -15.40 31.61 3.29
C MET A 1 -15.56 31.10 2.76
N THR A 2 -15.40 30.98 2.91
CA THR A 2 -15.89 30.50 2.44
C THR A 2 -15.84 29.85 1.99
N ASN A 3 -15.28 29.85 1.73
CA ASN A 3 -15.57 29.29 1.22
C ASN A 3 -15.48 28.53 1.17
N ASP A 4 -14.48 28.41 0.92
CA ASP A 4 -15.08 27.67 0.81
C ASP A 4 -16.07 27.71 1.18
N LYS A 5 -16.22 28.10 1.22
CA LYS A 5 -17.41 28.21 1.68
C LYS A 5 -18.57 28.21 0.80
N GLU A 6 -18.60 28.59 -0.38
CA GLU A 6 -19.75 28.61 -1.17
C GLU A 6 -20.19 27.26 -1.63
N ASN A 7 -19.32 26.34 -1.77
CA ASN A 7 -19.68 24.96 -2.05
C ASN A 7 -20.56 24.37 -1.00
N ILE A 8 -20.35 24.81 0.20
CA ILE A 8 -21.08 24.30 1.34
C ILE A 8 -22.54 24.68 1.28
N THR A 9 -22.83 25.90 0.88
CA THR A 9 -24.22 26.34 0.85
C THR A 9 -25.07 25.61 -0.15
N ILE A 10 -24.48 25.28 -1.27
CA ILE A 10 -25.27 24.65 -2.33
C ILE A 10 -25.60 23.22 -2.02
N SER A 11 -24.76 22.56 -1.29
CA SER A 11 -24.93 21.13 -1.16
C SER A 11 -24.63 20.66 0.22
N ASN A 12 -25.52 20.96 1.11
CA ASN A 12 -25.44 20.38 2.43
C ASN A 12 -25.42 18.88 2.38
N ASN A 13 -26.24 18.30 1.49
CA ASN A 13 -26.25 16.85 1.33
C ASN A 13 -24.91 16.33 0.85
N GLN A 14 -24.27 17.08 -0.01
CA GLN A 14 -22.96 16.71 -0.51
C GLN A 14 -21.91 16.74 0.58
N VAL A 15 -21.96 17.73 1.43
CA VAL A 15 -21.03 17.83 2.57
C VAL A 15 -21.22 16.66 3.51
N ILE A 16 -22.47 16.35 3.86
CA ILE A 16 -22.78 15.25 4.74
C ILE A 16 -22.33 13.93 4.12
N LYS A 17 -22.61 13.74 2.85
CA LYS A 17 -22.23 12.53 2.13
C LYS A 17 -20.72 12.35 2.13
N LYS A 18 -19.98 13.44 2.00
CA LYS A 18 -18.54 13.42 1.99
C LYS A 18 -17.98 12.98 3.35
N ILE A 19 -18.60 13.46 4.42
CA ILE A 19 -18.22 13.06 5.78
C ILE A 19 -18.51 11.59 5.99
N ASP A 20 -19.68 11.13 5.58
CA ASP A 20 -20.04 9.72 5.67
C ASP A 20 -19.07 8.84 4.90
N ASN A 21 -18.69 9.28 3.70
CA ASN A 21 -17.74 8.56 2.89
C ASN A 21 -16.37 8.49 3.56
N PHE A 22 -15.95 9.58 4.19
CA PHE A 22 -14.68 9.59 4.91
C PHE A 22 -14.68 8.58 6.05
N GLU A 23 -15.75 8.53 6.83
CA GLU A 23 -15.87 7.56 7.91
C GLU A 23 -15.90 6.12 7.39
N ALA A 24 -16.62 5.90 6.31
CA ALA A 24 -16.68 4.57 5.69
C ALA A 24 -15.31 4.14 5.19
N LEU A 25 -14.56 5.04 4.57
CA LEU A 25 -13.21 4.74 4.10
C LEU A 25 -12.27 4.42 5.26
N GLU A 26 -12.36 5.19 6.33
CA GLU A 26 -11.53 4.95 7.50
C GLU A 26 -11.83 3.60 8.12
N ASN A 27 -13.11 3.25 8.25
CA ASN A 27 -13.52 1.96 8.79
C ASN A 27 -13.05 0.80 7.91
N GLN A 28 -13.15 0.94 6.60
CA GLN A 28 -12.66 -0.08 5.67
C GLN A 28 -11.15 -0.22 5.77
N TYR A 29 -10.43 0.88 5.86
CA TYR A 29 -8.98 0.88 5.99
C TYR A 29 -8.55 0.11 7.25
N ILE A 30 -9.18 0.40 8.39
CA ILE A 30 -8.88 -0.28 9.64
C ILE A 30 -9.16 -1.78 9.50
N LYS A 31 -10.31 -2.14 8.94
CA LYS A 31 -10.69 -3.53 8.76
C LYS A 31 -9.69 -4.27 7.88
N ILE A 32 -9.27 -3.65 6.78
CA ILE A 32 -8.30 -4.26 5.87
C ILE A 32 -6.96 -4.46 6.59
N LYS A 33 -6.50 -3.46 7.34
CA LYS A 33 -5.24 -3.59 8.08
C LYS A 33 -5.30 -4.74 9.08
N GLU A 34 -6.41 -4.89 9.77
CA GLU A 34 -6.57 -5.99 10.72
C GLU A 34 -6.53 -7.34 10.03
N LEU A 35 -7.20 -7.45 8.88
CA LEU A 35 -7.22 -8.69 8.13
C LEU A 35 -5.86 -9.05 7.55
N LEU A 36 -5.11 -8.05 7.08
CA LEU A 36 -3.77 -8.28 6.54
C LEU A 36 -2.79 -8.75 7.60
N GLY A 37 -2.93 -8.27 8.81
CA GLY A 37 -2.01 -8.58 9.89
C GLY A 37 -0.87 -7.59 9.97
N LYS A 38 0.00 -7.81 10.95
CA LYS A 38 1.08 -6.87 11.26
C LYS A 38 2.39 -7.21 10.57
N THR A 39 2.55 -8.46 10.12
CA THR A 39 3.80 -8.90 9.50
C THR A 39 3.79 -8.58 8.01
N LEU A 40 4.97 -8.58 7.41
CA LEU A 40 5.10 -8.33 5.97
C LEU A 40 4.63 -9.52 5.14
N GLU A 41 4.52 -10.71 5.71
CA GLU A 41 3.87 -11.83 5.04
C GLU A 41 2.38 -11.75 5.34
N VAL A 42 1.73 -10.85 4.62
CA VAL A 42 0.33 -10.51 4.89
C VAL A 42 -0.61 -11.65 4.50
N ASN A 43 -1.77 -11.67 5.13
CA ASN A 43 -2.83 -12.60 4.76
C ASN A 43 -3.45 -12.18 3.42
N ILE A 44 -3.91 -13.16 2.67
CA ILE A 44 -4.66 -12.89 1.43
C ILE A 44 -6.09 -12.53 1.82
N ILE A 45 -6.58 -11.41 1.31
CA ILE A 45 -7.96 -10.98 1.60
C ILE A 45 -8.81 -11.11 0.35
N ASN A 46 -10.10 -11.36 0.55
CA ASN A 46 -11.05 -11.45 -0.54
C ASN A 46 -11.63 -10.06 -0.78
N THR A 47 -11.19 -9.41 -1.85
CA THR A 47 -11.61 -8.04 -2.16
C THR A 47 -13.09 -7.94 -2.48
N LYS A 48 -13.73 -9.05 -2.84
CA LYS A 48 -15.16 -9.05 -3.14
C LYS A 48 -16.04 -8.82 -1.91
N GLU A 49 -15.45 -8.96 -0.72
CA GLU A 49 -16.17 -8.72 0.53
C GLU A 49 -16.22 -7.24 0.91
N PHE A 50 -15.59 -6.38 0.13
CA PHE A 50 -15.51 -4.96 0.42
C PHE A 50 -16.25 -4.15 -0.63
N ASP A 51 -16.71 -2.96 -0.24
CA ASP A 51 -17.33 -2.04 -1.18
C ASP A 51 -16.31 -1.66 -2.26
N ARG A 52 -16.73 -1.77 -3.51
CA ARG A 52 -15.84 -1.59 -4.65
C ARG A 52 -15.33 -0.17 -4.75
N ASP A 53 -16.21 0.80 -4.54
CA ASP A 53 -15.84 2.20 -4.67
C ASP A 53 -14.94 2.65 -3.51
N GLU A 54 -15.23 2.18 -2.31
CA GLU A 54 -14.40 2.46 -1.16
C GLU A 54 -13.02 1.86 -1.33
N LEU A 55 -12.95 0.64 -1.83
CA LEU A 55 -11.68 -0.02 -2.10
C LEU A 55 -10.86 0.77 -3.12
N LYS A 56 -11.51 1.21 -4.19
CA LYS A 56 -10.86 2.02 -5.22
C LYS A 56 -10.31 3.31 -4.63
N ASP A 57 -11.07 3.97 -3.76
CA ASP A 57 -10.64 5.21 -3.13
C ASP A 57 -9.43 4.98 -2.22
N LEU A 58 -9.38 3.84 -1.53
CA LEU A 58 -8.23 3.51 -0.70
C LEU A 58 -6.96 3.30 -1.53
N PHE A 59 -7.09 2.67 -2.71
CA PHE A 59 -5.96 2.55 -3.63
C PHE A 59 -5.53 3.92 -4.15
N LEU A 60 -6.47 4.74 -4.55
CA LEU A 60 -6.17 6.06 -5.11
C LEU A 60 -5.52 6.98 -4.08
N SER A 61 -5.95 6.89 -2.82
CA SER A 61 -5.39 7.72 -1.74
C SER A 61 -4.10 7.16 -1.17
N LYS A 62 -3.64 6.01 -1.69
CA LYS A 62 -2.39 5.38 -1.28
C LYS A 62 -2.40 4.88 0.16
N LYS A 63 -3.58 4.50 0.64
CA LYS A 63 -3.71 3.84 1.94
C LYS A 63 -3.44 2.35 1.82
N ILE A 64 -3.74 1.76 0.68
CA ILE A 64 -3.42 0.38 0.37
C ILE A 64 -2.79 0.31 -1.02
N TYR A 65 -2.04 -0.75 -1.25
CA TYR A 65 -1.29 -0.95 -2.49
C TYR A 65 -1.50 -2.37 -2.99
N ARG A 66 -1.73 -2.51 -4.28
CA ARG A 66 -1.77 -3.83 -4.90
C ARG A 66 -0.35 -4.22 -5.27
N VAL A 67 0.09 -5.35 -4.73
CA VAL A 67 1.44 -5.86 -4.96
C VAL A 67 1.44 -6.78 -6.17
N ASP A 68 0.50 -7.74 -6.19
CA ASP A 68 0.29 -8.61 -7.35
C ASP A 68 -1.18 -9.02 -7.39
N SER A 69 -1.52 -10.04 -8.17
CA SER A 69 -2.92 -10.45 -8.32
C SER A 69 -3.57 -10.90 -7.02
N LYS A 70 -2.77 -11.29 -6.02
CA LYS A 70 -3.29 -11.85 -4.77
C LYS A 70 -2.93 -11.03 -3.54
N ILE A 71 -1.86 -10.25 -3.61
CA ILE A 71 -1.30 -9.59 -2.42
C ILE A 71 -1.63 -8.11 -2.43
N ILE A 72 -2.22 -7.67 -1.33
CA ILE A 72 -2.47 -6.24 -1.06
C ILE A 72 -1.77 -5.94 0.27
N ILE A 73 -1.17 -4.77 0.37
CA ILE A 73 -0.57 -4.30 1.62
C ILE A 73 -1.10 -2.92 1.97
N SER A 74 -0.94 -2.54 3.23
CA SER A 74 -1.28 -1.20 3.67
C SER A 74 -0.06 -0.28 3.53
N ASP A 75 -0.31 1.02 3.68
CA ASP A 75 0.75 2.02 3.71
C ASP A 75 1.75 1.75 4.87
N THR A 76 1.26 1.21 5.97
CA THR A 76 2.12 0.83 7.10
C THR A 76 3.12 -0.25 6.69
N HIS A 77 2.66 -1.26 5.96
CA HIS A 77 3.54 -2.32 5.45
C HIS A 77 4.57 -1.74 4.47
N LEU A 78 4.12 -0.85 3.59
CA LEU A 78 5.02 -0.23 2.63
C LEU A 78 6.12 0.55 3.34
N LYS A 79 5.77 1.27 4.38
CA LYS A 79 6.75 2.02 5.17
C LYS A 79 7.81 1.08 5.76
N GLN A 80 7.41 -0.08 6.26
CA GLN A 80 8.35 -1.07 6.76
C GLN A 80 9.30 -1.56 5.67
N LEU A 81 8.77 -1.80 4.46
CA LEU A 81 9.60 -2.23 3.33
C LEU A 81 10.62 -1.17 2.96
N VAL A 82 10.22 0.08 2.93
CA VAL A 82 11.13 1.20 2.62
C VAL A 82 12.22 1.31 3.68
N GLU A 83 11.87 1.11 4.93
CA GLU A 83 12.85 1.12 6.03
C GLU A 83 13.86 0.00 5.88
N ILE A 84 13.41 -1.20 5.52
CA ILE A 84 14.32 -2.34 5.31
C ILE A 84 15.30 -2.01 4.20
N VAL A 85 14.82 -1.49 3.08
CA VAL A 85 15.68 -1.10 1.97
C VAL A 85 16.68 -0.03 2.41
N GLY A 86 16.26 0.88 3.28
CA GLY A 86 17.14 1.91 3.82
C GLY A 86 18.35 1.37 4.54
N PHE A 87 18.25 0.17 5.11
CA PHE A 87 19.34 -0.50 5.80
C PHE A 87 20.15 -1.42 4.88
N MET A 88 19.76 -1.57 3.61
CA MET A 88 20.51 -2.37 2.66
C MET A 88 21.66 -1.56 2.06
N PRO A 89 22.70 -2.23 1.51
CA PRO A 89 23.71 -1.51 0.72
C PRO A 89 23.10 -0.93 -0.55
N ASP A 90 23.84 -0.06 -1.24
CA ASP A 90 23.33 0.60 -2.44
C ASP A 90 22.88 -0.39 -3.51
N GLU A 91 23.56 -1.52 -3.61
CA GLU A 91 23.17 -2.62 -4.50
C GLU A 91 23.05 -3.88 -3.67
N PHE A 92 22.00 -4.65 -3.92
CA PHE A 92 21.74 -5.88 -3.16
C PHE A 92 20.97 -6.88 -4.03
N SER A 93 21.12 -8.16 -3.70
CA SER A 93 20.45 -9.24 -4.40
C SER A 93 19.07 -9.52 -3.77
N VAL A 94 18.27 -10.31 -4.48
CA VAL A 94 17.00 -10.80 -3.91
C VAL A 94 17.27 -11.59 -2.62
N LYS A 95 18.35 -12.40 -2.63
CA LYS A 95 18.71 -13.17 -1.44
C LYS A 95 19.03 -12.24 -0.26
N ASP A 96 19.79 -11.18 -0.51
CA ASP A 96 20.11 -10.21 0.54
C ASP A 96 18.84 -9.59 1.12
N PHE A 97 17.91 -9.23 0.27
CA PHE A 97 16.65 -8.65 0.71
C PHE A 97 15.82 -9.66 1.52
N LYS A 98 15.76 -10.92 1.06
CA LYS A 98 15.08 -11.97 1.79
C LYS A 98 15.69 -12.19 3.18
N ASP A 99 16.99 -12.22 3.24
CA ASP A 99 17.69 -12.43 4.51
C ASP A 99 17.44 -11.27 5.48
N LYS A 100 17.50 -10.05 4.97
CA LYS A 100 17.29 -8.87 5.81
C LYS A 100 15.86 -8.74 6.27
N SER A 101 14.90 -9.02 5.39
CA SER A 101 13.47 -8.86 5.67
C SER A 101 12.85 -10.08 6.32
N ASN A 102 13.53 -11.21 6.25
CA ASN A 102 13.01 -12.49 6.74
C ASN A 102 11.78 -12.95 5.96
N LEU A 103 11.68 -12.55 4.70
CA LEU A 103 10.55 -12.89 3.84
C LEU A 103 10.85 -14.09 2.97
N SER A 104 9.81 -14.87 2.67
CA SER A 104 9.91 -15.90 1.66
C SER A 104 9.94 -15.26 0.26
N ARG A 105 10.41 -16.03 -0.73
CA ARG A 105 10.52 -15.58 -2.11
C ARG A 105 9.17 -15.14 -2.67
N LYS A 106 8.12 -15.80 -2.25
CA LYS A 106 6.74 -15.53 -2.67
C LYS A 106 6.34 -14.07 -2.39
N TYR A 107 6.84 -13.49 -1.31
CA TYR A 107 6.58 -12.10 -0.95
C TYR A 107 7.71 -11.17 -1.36
N ALA A 108 8.94 -11.62 -1.25
CA ALA A 108 10.11 -10.76 -1.49
C ALA A 108 10.14 -10.22 -2.91
N ILE A 109 9.92 -11.07 -3.91
CA ILE A 109 9.99 -10.65 -5.30
C ILE A 109 8.88 -9.67 -5.65
N PRO A 110 7.59 -9.97 -5.37
CA PRO A 110 6.54 -8.99 -5.64
C PRO A 110 6.74 -7.66 -4.91
N TYR A 111 7.26 -7.70 -3.69
CA TYR A 111 7.53 -6.46 -2.95
C TYR A 111 8.62 -5.63 -3.61
N LEU A 112 9.70 -6.27 -4.08
CA LEU A 112 10.73 -5.56 -4.82
C LEU A 112 10.19 -4.96 -6.10
N GLU A 113 9.32 -5.67 -6.80
CA GLU A 113 8.68 -5.15 -8.01
C GLU A 113 7.82 -3.93 -7.70
N LEU A 114 7.10 -3.96 -6.58
CA LEU A 114 6.34 -2.80 -6.15
C LEU A 114 7.26 -1.61 -5.85
N LEU A 115 8.37 -1.86 -5.14
CA LEU A 115 9.34 -0.80 -4.81
C LEU A 115 9.97 -0.22 -6.07
N ASP A 116 10.22 -1.04 -7.09
CA ASP A 116 10.68 -0.57 -8.39
C ASP A 116 9.65 0.37 -9.02
N LYS A 117 8.39 -0.04 -8.98
CA LYS A 117 7.29 0.71 -9.59
C LYS A 117 7.12 2.09 -8.95
N ILE A 118 7.29 2.18 -7.65
CA ILE A 118 7.10 3.46 -6.95
C ILE A 118 8.39 4.27 -6.84
N GLY A 119 9.50 3.78 -7.39
CA GLY A 119 10.72 4.56 -7.49
C GLY A 119 11.66 4.48 -6.29
N VAL A 120 11.50 3.49 -5.45
CA VAL A 120 12.39 3.28 -4.29
C VAL A 120 13.64 2.51 -4.70
N THR A 121 13.48 1.54 -5.59
CA THR A 121 14.57 0.70 -6.09
C THR A 121 14.51 0.60 -7.61
N GLN A 122 15.58 0.05 -8.18
CA GLN A 122 15.65 -0.22 -9.61
C GLN A 122 16.32 -1.58 -9.83
N LYS A 123 15.70 -2.41 -10.65
CA LYS A 123 16.28 -3.69 -11.04
C LYS A 123 17.45 -3.43 -11.99
N ILE A 124 18.61 -4.04 -11.71
CA ILE A 124 19.83 -3.75 -12.44
C ILE A 124 20.38 -4.93 -13.25
N ASP A 125 19.85 -6.15 -13.04
CA ASP A 125 20.29 -7.30 -13.83
C ASP A 125 19.18 -8.34 -13.93
N LYS A 126 19.43 -9.38 -14.71
CA LYS A 126 18.46 -10.45 -14.94
C LYS A 126 18.26 -11.33 -13.72
N ALA A 127 19.24 -11.40 -12.85
CA ALA A 127 19.12 -12.18 -11.62
C ALA A 127 18.20 -11.53 -10.61
N GLY A 128 17.85 -10.27 -10.82
CA GLY A 128 16.93 -9.59 -9.96
C GLY A 128 17.56 -8.70 -8.89
N SER A 129 18.83 -8.42 -9.02
CA SER A 129 19.51 -7.49 -8.10
C SER A 129 18.93 -6.10 -8.22
N ARG A 130 18.99 -5.34 -7.15
CA ARG A 130 18.38 -4.01 -7.04
C ARG A 130 19.42 -2.99 -6.63
N LYS A 131 19.13 -1.76 -7.03
CA LYS A 131 19.89 -0.58 -6.65
C LYS A 131 18.94 0.37 -5.94
N LYS A 132 19.40 0.99 -4.85
CA LYS A 132 18.61 2.03 -4.18
C LYS A 132 18.59 3.29 -5.03
N LEU A 133 17.45 3.96 -5.14
CA LEU A 133 17.30 5.21 -5.88
C LEU A 133 17.29 6.46 -4.99
#